data_6adcb8ae12c33766f066f4f8777eedb4
#
_entry.id   6adcb8ae12c33766f066f4f8777eedb4
#
_cell.length_a   1.000
_cell.length_b   1.000
_cell.length_c   1.000
_cell.angle_alpha   90.00
_cell.angle_beta   90.00
_cell.angle_gamma   90.00
#
_symmetry.space_group_name_H-M   'P 1'
#
loop_
_entity.id
_entity.type
_entity.pdbx_description
1 polymer ?
#
loop_
_entity_poly.entity_id
_entity_poly.type
_entity_poly.pdbx_seq_one_letter_code
_entity_poly.pdbx_strand_id
1 'polypeptide(L)'
;LEEQIALIGSGKDLKTEIKAMYKVFEINDKVDTSGTLVSVRNSLNTNDEFYEKEQEFFNENMPKIQEYEHMFSTQLLESKNRQKLEKEIGSLIFVNAELQQKTFDVKIIEDLQLENKLSTEYSKLLAGAKIEFDGGEYNLSQMTPFSQKLDRDTRHRAQLAVSKFMEENEEQLDRIYDDMVKVRAK
;
A
#
# COMPACT_ATOMS: atom_id res chain seq x y z
N LEU A 1 0.67 -9.18 18.32
CA LEU A 1 0.31 -7.78 18.46
C LEU A 1 -0.69 -7.57 19.60
N GLU A 2 -1.85 -8.22 19.61
CA GLU A 2 -2.94 -8.04 20.59
C GLU A 2 -2.44 -8.06 22.04
N GLU A 3 -1.66 -9.08 22.43
CA GLU A 3 -1.12 -9.19 23.79
C GLU A 3 -0.28 -7.97 24.21
N GLN A 4 0.52 -7.44 23.29
CA GLN A 4 1.36 -6.28 23.56
C GLN A 4 0.52 -4.99 23.63
N ILE A 5 -0.46 -4.84 22.75
CA ILE A 5 -1.39 -3.71 22.75
C ILE A 5 -2.20 -3.69 24.06
N ALA A 6 -2.71 -4.85 24.50
CA ALA A 6 -3.43 -4.97 25.77
C ALA A 6 -2.58 -4.60 27.01
N LEU A 7 -1.25 -4.79 26.94
CA LEU A 7 -0.35 -4.37 28.01
C LEU A 7 -0.21 -2.85 28.12
N ILE A 8 -0.32 -2.12 27.01
CA ILE A 8 -0.24 -0.65 26.97
C ILE A 8 -1.41 -0.03 27.74
N GLY A 9 -2.66 -0.48 27.49
CA GLY A 9 -3.87 0.00 28.18
C GLY A 9 -4.09 -0.59 29.57
N SER A 10 -3.28 -1.56 29.99
CA SER A 10 -3.50 -2.31 31.24
C SER A 10 -3.39 -1.46 32.52
N GLY A 11 -2.79 -0.27 32.43
CA GLY A 11 -2.54 0.62 33.57
C GLY A 11 -1.57 0.04 34.61
N LYS A 12 -0.76 -0.97 34.22
CA LYS A 12 0.33 -1.52 35.04
C LYS A 12 1.38 -0.44 35.33
N ASP A 13 2.64 -0.73 35.20
CA ASP A 13 3.70 0.25 35.39
C ASP A 13 4.19 0.81 34.02
N LEU A 14 4.74 2.03 34.06
CA LEU A 14 5.27 2.73 32.88
C LEU A 14 6.31 1.91 32.09
N LYS A 15 7.17 1.16 32.78
CA LYS A 15 8.23 0.37 32.16
C LYS A 15 7.65 -0.78 31.32
N THR A 16 6.60 -1.42 31.82
CA THR A 16 5.88 -2.48 31.10
C THR A 16 5.21 -1.92 29.85
N GLU A 17 4.55 -0.77 29.93
CA GLU A 17 3.92 -0.12 28.79
C GLU A 17 4.94 0.26 27.72
N ILE A 18 6.04 0.91 28.09
CA ILE A 18 7.14 1.26 27.16
C ILE A 18 7.70 0.02 26.47
N LYS A 19 7.97 -1.06 27.22
CA LYS A 19 8.46 -2.31 26.64
C LYS A 19 7.48 -2.92 25.64
N ALA A 20 6.19 -2.89 25.95
CA ALA A 20 5.14 -3.37 25.08
C ALA A 20 5.06 -2.53 23.78
N MET A 21 5.18 -1.20 23.88
CA MET A 21 5.22 -0.29 22.73
C MET A 21 6.39 -0.61 21.80
N TYR A 22 7.60 -0.74 22.33
CA TYR A 22 8.77 -1.11 21.51
C TYR A 22 8.59 -2.48 20.83
N LYS A 23 7.89 -3.41 21.49
CA LYS A 23 7.59 -4.70 20.87
C LYS A 23 6.58 -4.59 19.72
N VAL A 24 5.57 -3.71 19.84
CA VAL A 24 4.65 -3.39 18.75
C VAL A 24 5.42 -2.79 17.57
N PHE A 25 6.33 -1.82 17.82
CA PHE A 25 7.14 -1.21 16.77
C PHE A 25 8.02 -2.25 16.06
N GLU A 26 8.71 -3.13 16.82
CA GLU A 26 9.52 -4.21 16.23
C GLU A 26 8.71 -5.14 15.32
N ILE A 27 7.45 -5.43 15.67
CA ILE A 27 6.56 -6.26 14.84
C ILE A 27 6.14 -5.49 13.59
N ASN A 28 5.73 -4.22 13.73
CA ASN A 28 5.34 -3.39 12.60
C ASN A 28 6.49 -3.20 11.61
N ASP A 29 7.71 -2.91 12.08
CA ASP A 29 8.91 -2.80 11.23
C ASP A 29 9.14 -4.06 10.39
N LYS A 30 8.89 -5.25 10.96
CA LYS A 30 9.01 -6.52 10.21
C LYS A 30 7.92 -6.66 9.15
N VAL A 31 6.69 -6.31 9.50
CA VAL A 31 5.55 -6.35 8.56
C VAL A 31 5.79 -5.40 7.40
N ASP A 32 6.16 -4.15 7.68
CA ASP A 32 6.40 -3.11 6.68
C ASP A 32 7.59 -3.46 5.77
N THR A 33 8.68 -3.97 6.36
CA THR A 33 9.85 -4.43 5.59
C THR A 33 9.48 -5.59 4.67
N SER A 34 8.72 -6.57 5.17
CA SER A 34 8.29 -7.72 4.36
C SER A 34 7.34 -7.29 3.24
N GLY A 35 6.34 -6.45 3.54
CA GLY A 35 5.40 -5.92 2.54
C GLY A 35 6.10 -5.10 1.47
N THR A 36 7.05 -4.24 1.86
CA THR A 36 7.86 -3.46 0.92
C THR A 36 8.69 -4.38 0.02
N LEU A 37 9.34 -5.40 0.58
CA LEU A 37 10.15 -6.35 -0.19
C LEU A 37 9.28 -7.10 -1.22
N VAL A 38 8.11 -7.57 -0.81
CA VAL A 38 7.15 -8.25 -1.69
C VAL A 38 6.72 -7.32 -2.81
N SER A 39 6.30 -6.09 -2.48
CA SER A 39 5.87 -5.10 -3.46
C SER A 39 6.96 -4.79 -4.49
N VAL A 40 8.20 -4.56 -4.05
CA VAL A 40 9.33 -4.31 -4.95
C VAL A 40 9.60 -5.52 -5.85
N ARG A 41 9.62 -6.73 -5.31
CA ARG A 41 9.88 -7.95 -6.10
C ARG A 41 8.78 -8.23 -7.10
N ASN A 42 7.51 -8.09 -6.69
CA ASN A 42 6.37 -8.23 -7.58
C ASN A 42 6.39 -7.19 -8.70
N SER A 43 6.76 -5.94 -8.42
CA SER A 43 6.87 -4.89 -9.46
C SER A 43 7.99 -5.11 -10.46
N LEU A 44 9.07 -5.80 -10.08
CA LEU A 44 10.16 -6.17 -10.99
C LEU A 44 9.78 -7.30 -11.95
N ASN A 45 8.95 -8.23 -11.52
CA ASN A 45 8.44 -9.34 -12.33
C ASN A 45 7.04 -9.73 -11.88
N THR A 46 6.02 -9.16 -12.51
CA THR A 46 4.60 -9.41 -12.22
C THR A 46 4.12 -10.82 -12.60
N ASN A 47 4.95 -11.61 -13.29
CA ASN A 47 4.69 -13.01 -13.65
C ASN A 47 5.36 -14.02 -12.68
N ASP A 48 5.98 -13.55 -11.60
CA ASP A 48 6.54 -14.42 -10.59
C ASP A 48 5.42 -14.89 -9.66
N GLU A 49 5.02 -16.14 -9.80
CA GLU A 49 3.89 -16.72 -9.06
C GLU A 49 4.06 -16.68 -7.53
N PHE A 50 5.30 -16.69 -7.03
CA PHE A 50 5.55 -16.62 -5.58
C PHE A 50 5.24 -15.19 -5.09
N TYR A 51 5.82 -14.17 -5.71
CA TYR A 51 5.60 -12.78 -5.29
C TYR A 51 4.21 -12.27 -5.65
N GLU A 52 3.55 -12.85 -6.65
CA GLU A 52 2.14 -12.60 -6.91
C GLU A 52 1.24 -13.04 -5.73
N LYS A 53 1.42 -14.28 -5.24
CA LYS A 53 0.67 -14.80 -4.08
C LYS A 53 0.98 -14.04 -2.79
N GLU A 54 2.25 -13.68 -2.57
CA GLU A 54 2.64 -12.84 -1.44
C GLU A 54 2.00 -11.45 -1.52
N GLN A 55 1.94 -10.83 -2.70
CA GLN A 55 1.26 -9.54 -2.89
C GLN A 55 -0.24 -9.64 -2.58
N GLU A 56 -0.90 -10.71 -3.03
CA GLU A 56 -2.31 -10.98 -2.70
C GLU A 56 -2.49 -11.12 -1.18
N PHE A 57 -1.60 -11.87 -0.52
CA PHE A 57 -1.63 -12.01 0.93
C PHE A 57 -1.52 -10.65 1.64
N PHE A 58 -0.59 -9.78 1.23
CA PHE A 58 -0.46 -8.45 1.81
C PHE A 58 -1.67 -7.56 1.51
N ASN A 59 -2.21 -7.58 0.29
CA ASN A 59 -3.42 -6.83 -0.07
C ASN A 59 -4.62 -7.17 0.83
N GLU A 60 -4.75 -8.44 1.22
CA GLU A 60 -5.83 -8.91 2.08
C GLU A 60 -5.60 -8.65 3.57
N ASN A 61 -4.34 -8.65 4.01
CA ASN A 61 -4.03 -8.64 5.43
C ASN A 61 -3.55 -7.29 5.95
N MET A 62 -2.96 -6.41 5.10
CA MET A 62 -2.55 -5.07 5.55
C MET A 62 -3.70 -4.24 6.13
N PRO A 63 -4.93 -4.25 5.55
CA PRO A 63 -6.06 -3.55 6.18
C PRO A 63 -6.41 -4.08 7.58
N LYS A 64 -6.17 -5.38 7.85
CA LYS A 64 -6.35 -5.95 9.21
C LYS A 64 -5.24 -5.51 10.17
N ILE A 65 -4.03 -5.26 9.67
CA ILE A 65 -2.95 -4.67 10.49
C ILE A 65 -3.33 -3.24 10.92
N GLN A 66 -3.98 -2.47 10.05
CA GLN A 66 -4.48 -1.13 10.40
C GLN A 66 -5.52 -1.15 11.55
N GLU A 67 -6.29 -2.23 11.69
CA GLU A 67 -7.15 -2.43 12.86
C GLU A 67 -6.33 -2.52 14.15
N TYR A 68 -5.21 -3.26 14.15
CA TYR A 68 -4.30 -3.33 15.31
C TYR A 68 -3.62 -1.99 15.59
N GLU A 69 -3.28 -1.23 14.58
CA GLU A 69 -2.74 0.12 14.73
C GLU A 69 -3.76 1.07 15.36
N HIS A 70 -5.04 0.94 14.97
CA HIS A 70 -6.15 1.67 15.59
C HIS A 70 -6.33 1.26 17.05
N MET A 71 -6.29 -0.03 17.37
CA MET A 71 -6.33 -0.53 18.74
C MET A 71 -5.16 -0.02 19.57
N PHE A 72 -3.94 -0.02 19.00
CA PHE A 72 -2.75 0.55 19.64
C PHE A 72 -2.95 2.03 19.97
N SER A 73 -3.42 2.81 19.02
CA SER A 73 -3.69 4.24 19.19
C SER A 73 -4.73 4.48 20.30
N THR A 74 -5.79 3.68 20.34
CA THR A 74 -6.82 3.75 21.39
C THR A 74 -6.21 3.48 22.77
N GLN A 75 -5.49 2.37 22.93
CA GLN A 75 -4.88 2.00 24.21
C GLN A 75 -3.82 3.01 24.66
N LEU A 76 -3.07 3.57 23.72
CA LEU A 76 -2.08 4.60 24.00
C LEU A 76 -2.73 5.89 24.54
N LEU A 77 -3.81 6.34 23.89
CA LEU A 77 -4.54 7.56 24.29
C LEU A 77 -5.27 7.40 25.64
N GLU A 78 -5.77 6.20 25.93
CA GLU A 78 -6.49 5.86 27.17
C GLU A 78 -5.54 5.49 28.33
N SER A 79 -4.22 5.39 28.10
CA SER A 79 -3.27 5.02 29.15
C SER A 79 -3.28 5.99 30.31
N LYS A 80 -3.39 5.45 31.52
CA LYS A 80 -3.27 6.22 32.77
C LYS A 80 -1.90 6.84 32.96
N ASN A 81 -0.90 6.35 32.23
CA ASN A 81 0.48 6.84 32.26
C ASN A 81 0.76 7.83 31.13
N ARG A 82 -0.22 8.27 30.35
CA ARG A 82 -0.06 9.13 29.16
C ARG A 82 0.93 10.27 29.37
N GLN A 83 0.77 11.09 30.40
CA GLN A 83 1.66 12.23 30.66
C GLN A 83 3.13 11.83 30.92
N LYS A 84 3.35 10.64 31.51
CA LYS A 84 4.69 10.12 31.73
C LYS A 84 5.27 9.55 30.44
N LEU A 85 4.45 8.85 29.65
CA LEU A 85 4.81 8.36 28.33
C LEU A 85 5.20 9.51 27.40
N GLU A 86 4.42 10.59 27.35
CA GLU A 86 4.74 11.79 26.56
C GLU A 86 6.11 12.40 26.92
N LYS A 87 6.50 12.38 28.19
CA LYS A 87 7.81 12.86 28.65
C LYS A 87 8.96 11.96 28.23
N GLU A 88 8.76 10.64 28.22
CA GLU A 88 9.79 9.65 27.92
C GLU A 88 9.99 9.45 26.41
N ILE A 89 8.91 9.40 25.64
CA ILE A 89 8.93 9.03 24.20
C ILE A 89 8.54 10.17 23.25
N GLY A 90 8.14 11.32 23.79
CA GLY A 90 7.72 12.50 23.03
C GLY A 90 6.22 12.52 22.73
N SER A 91 5.73 13.71 22.40
CA SER A 91 4.29 13.97 22.17
C SER A 91 3.81 13.57 20.77
N LEU A 92 4.71 13.44 19.79
CA LEU A 92 4.34 13.23 18.39
C LEU A 92 3.52 11.95 18.16
N ILE A 93 3.86 10.87 18.86
CA ILE A 93 3.13 9.62 18.76
C ILE A 93 1.66 9.75 19.20
N PHE A 94 1.39 10.59 20.20
CA PHE A 94 0.04 10.86 20.69
C PHE A 94 -0.75 11.72 19.69
N VAL A 95 -0.10 12.72 19.09
CA VAL A 95 -0.72 13.52 18.02
C VAL A 95 -1.12 12.64 16.85
N ASN A 96 -0.23 11.75 16.41
CA ASN A 96 -0.52 10.79 15.34
C ASN A 96 -1.66 9.83 15.73
N ALA A 97 -1.66 9.33 16.96
CA ALA A 97 -2.74 8.48 17.46
C ALA A 97 -4.11 9.21 17.46
N GLU A 98 -4.15 10.48 17.86
CA GLU A 98 -5.37 11.30 17.83
C GLU A 98 -5.86 11.55 16.38
N LEU A 99 -4.95 11.72 15.42
CA LEU A 99 -5.30 11.83 14.00
C LEU A 99 -5.85 10.51 13.46
N GLN A 100 -5.19 9.39 13.76
CA GLN A 100 -5.60 8.07 13.31
C GLN A 100 -7.01 7.70 13.82
N GLN A 101 -7.36 8.06 15.06
CA GLN A 101 -8.71 7.88 15.59
C GLN A 101 -9.81 8.60 14.79
N LYS A 102 -9.46 9.62 14.04
CA LYS A 102 -10.40 10.39 13.20
C LYS A 102 -10.49 9.91 11.76
N THR A 103 -9.52 9.13 11.30
CA THR A 103 -9.37 8.79 9.88
C THR A 103 -9.63 7.32 9.57
N PHE A 104 -9.67 6.45 10.57
CA PHE A 104 -9.87 5.01 10.41
C PHE A 104 -11.16 4.53 11.10
N ASP A 105 -11.94 3.73 10.38
CA ASP A 105 -13.07 2.94 10.92
C ASP A 105 -12.91 1.49 10.43
N VAL A 106 -13.06 0.52 11.34
CA VAL A 106 -12.99 -0.93 11.04
C VAL A 106 -13.96 -1.33 9.91
N LYS A 107 -15.05 -0.60 9.74
CA LYS A 107 -16.03 -0.84 8.67
C LYS A 107 -15.48 -0.68 7.26
N ILE A 108 -14.38 0.07 7.08
CA ILE A 108 -13.79 0.30 5.76
C ILE A 108 -12.77 -0.77 5.35
N ILE A 109 -12.50 -1.79 6.18
CA ILE A 109 -11.46 -2.81 5.90
C ILE A 109 -11.73 -3.53 4.58
N GLU A 110 -12.98 -3.93 4.32
CA GLU A 110 -13.34 -4.61 3.07
C GLU A 110 -13.14 -3.69 1.85
N ASP A 111 -13.44 -2.40 1.99
CA ASP A 111 -13.23 -1.41 0.94
C ASP A 111 -11.73 -1.18 0.69
N LEU A 112 -10.89 -1.14 1.73
CA LEU A 112 -9.44 -1.06 1.60
C LEU A 112 -8.84 -2.29 0.94
N GLN A 113 -9.33 -3.48 1.24
CA GLN A 113 -8.91 -4.72 0.57
C GLN A 113 -9.26 -4.68 -0.92
N LEU A 114 -10.46 -4.21 -1.26
CA LEU A 114 -10.88 -4.06 -2.66
C LEU A 114 -10.03 -3.01 -3.38
N GLU A 115 -9.77 -1.87 -2.75
CA GLU A 115 -8.90 -0.82 -3.31
C GLU A 115 -7.49 -1.37 -3.62
N ASN A 116 -6.89 -2.13 -2.70
CA ASN A 116 -5.59 -2.75 -2.90
C ASN A 116 -5.60 -3.74 -4.09
N LYS A 117 -6.67 -4.53 -4.23
CA LYS A 117 -6.83 -5.47 -5.37
C LYS A 117 -6.94 -4.72 -6.71
N LEU A 118 -7.76 -3.67 -6.78
CA LEU A 118 -7.90 -2.84 -7.97
C LEU A 118 -6.58 -2.14 -8.36
N SER A 119 -5.86 -1.63 -7.36
CA SER A 119 -4.54 -1.01 -7.54
C SER A 119 -3.51 -1.99 -8.11
N THR A 120 -3.53 -3.23 -7.62
CA THR A 120 -2.67 -4.31 -8.11
C THR A 120 -3.05 -4.72 -9.53
N GLU A 121 -4.35 -4.83 -9.84
CA GLU A 121 -4.85 -5.14 -11.19
C GLU A 121 -4.40 -4.08 -12.20
N TYR A 122 -4.56 -2.80 -11.86
CA TYR A 122 -4.07 -1.68 -12.68
C TYR A 122 -2.56 -1.78 -12.94
N SER A 123 -1.79 -2.01 -11.89
CA SER A 123 -0.33 -2.11 -11.99
C SER A 123 0.12 -3.28 -12.87
N LYS A 124 -0.54 -4.44 -12.74
CA LYS A 124 -0.27 -5.62 -13.58
C LYS A 124 -0.61 -5.36 -15.05
N LEU A 125 -1.73 -4.71 -15.34
CA LEU A 125 -2.14 -4.38 -16.71
C LEU A 125 -1.08 -3.52 -17.40
N LEU A 126 -0.61 -2.46 -16.75
CA LEU A 126 0.39 -1.57 -17.32
C LEU A 126 1.78 -2.21 -17.40
N ALA A 127 2.19 -2.96 -16.36
CA ALA A 127 3.47 -3.65 -16.37
C ALA A 127 3.55 -4.78 -17.41
N GLY A 128 2.41 -5.42 -17.69
CA GLY A 128 2.27 -6.47 -18.71
C GLY A 128 2.18 -5.96 -20.13
N ALA A 129 2.30 -4.65 -20.37
CA ALA A 129 2.19 -4.06 -21.71
C ALA A 129 3.19 -4.67 -22.69
N LYS A 130 2.68 -5.12 -23.84
CA LYS A 130 3.44 -5.65 -24.97
C LYS A 130 3.12 -4.82 -26.20
N ILE A 131 4.04 -3.92 -26.54
CA ILE A 131 3.90 -2.97 -27.64
C ILE A 131 4.87 -3.34 -28.72
N GLU A 132 4.33 -3.76 -29.88
CA GLU A 132 5.13 -4.02 -31.05
C GLU A 132 5.54 -2.70 -31.72
N PHE A 133 6.86 -2.48 -31.86
CA PHE A 133 7.39 -1.27 -32.47
C PHE A 133 8.72 -1.55 -33.16
N ASP A 134 8.88 -1.10 -34.42
CA ASP A 134 10.10 -1.23 -35.25
C ASP A 134 10.75 -2.64 -35.20
N GLY A 135 9.92 -3.68 -35.22
CA GLY A 135 10.36 -5.09 -35.22
C GLY A 135 10.75 -5.67 -33.86
N GLY A 136 10.53 -4.96 -32.77
CA GLY A 136 10.68 -5.43 -31.40
C GLY A 136 9.39 -5.35 -30.59
N GLU A 137 9.37 -6.04 -29.43
CA GLU A 137 8.31 -5.96 -28.43
C GLU A 137 8.85 -5.20 -27.23
N TYR A 138 8.12 -4.21 -26.76
CA TYR A 138 8.52 -3.28 -25.69
C TYR A 138 7.40 -3.09 -24.67
N ASN A 139 7.76 -2.86 -23.40
CA ASN A 139 6.81 -2.36 -22.41
C ASN A 139 6.70 -0.83 -22.48
N LEU A 140 5.75 -0.25 -21.72
CA LEU A 140 5.52 1.20 -21.70
C LEU A 140 6.77 2.02 -21.37
N SER A 141 7.56 1.59 -20.40
CA SER A 141 8.81 2.27 -20.03
C SER A 141 9.86 2.22 -21.13
N GLN A 142 9.96 1.09 -21.83
CA GLN A 142 10.89 0.90 -22.95
C GLN A 142 10.48 1.70 -24.19
N MET A 143 9.22 2.11 -24.30
CA MET A 143 8.76 3.00 -25.39
C MET A 143 9.20 4.46 -25.18
N THR A 144 9.52 4.87 -23.96
CA THR A 144 9.92 6.26 -23.63
C THR A 144 11.10 6.77 -24.49
N PRO A 145 12.22 6.04 -24.68
CA PRO A 145 13.32 6.50 -25.52
C PRO A 145 12.91 6.79 -26.98
N PHE A 146 11.95 6.05 -27.54
CA PHE A 146 11.46 6.30 -28.91
C PHE A 146 10.62 7.58 -28.98
N SER A 147 9.83 7.87 -27.94
CA SER A 147 9.07 9.12 -27.84
C SER A 147 9.94 10.37 -27.66
N GLN A 148 11.23 10.19 -27.34
CA GLN A 148 12.21 11.28 -27.14
C GLN A 148 13.23 11.41 -28.29
N LYS A 149 13.12 10.62 -29.37
CA LYS A 149 14.02 10.71 -30.53
C LYS A 149 13.94 12.09 -31.19
N LEU A 150 15.05 12.55 -31.78
CA LEU A 150 15.07 13.79 -32.56
C LEU A 150 14.20 13.70 -33.81
N ASP A 151 14.12 12.51 -34.42
CA ASP A 151 13.26 12.27 -35.57
C ASP A 151 11.78 12.31 -35.17
N ARG A 152 11.04 13.22 -35.82
CA ARG A 152 9.61 13.46 -35.53
C ARG A 152 8.75 12.25 -35.92
N ASP A 153 9.08 11.59 -37.02
CA ASP A 153 8.29 10.45 -37.52
C ASP A 153 8.38 9.27 -36.52
N THR A 154 9.56 8.97 -36.03
CA THR A 154 9.74 7.95 -34.97
C THR A 154 8.95 8.29 -33.71
N ARG A 155 8.97 9.55 -33.25
CA ARG A 155 8.17 9.96 -32.07
C ARG A 155 6.69 9.77 -32.30
N HIS A 156 6.21 10.15 -33.47
CA HIS A 156 4.78 10.03 -33.82
C HIS A 156 4.33 8.56 -33.87
N ARG A 157 5.10 7.71 -34.55
CA ARG A 157 4.80 6.27 -34.63
C ARG A 157 4.86 5.61 -33.24
N ALA A 158 5.84 5.96 -32.42
CA ALA A 158 5.93 5.45 -31.03
C ALA A 158 4.73 5.86 -30.19
N GLN A 159 4.27 7.13 -30.31
CA GLN A 159 3.08 7.59 -29.61
C GLN A 159 1.81 6.85 -30.08
N LEU A 160 1.66 6.62 -31.38
CA LEU A 160 0.54 5.85 -31.90
C LEU A 160 0.53 4.39 -31.42
N ALA A 161 1.71 3.77 -31.30
CA ALA A 161 1.82 2.41 -30.77
C ALA A 161 1.41 2.34 -29.29
N VAL A 162 1.80 3.32 -28.48
CA VAL A 162 1.37 3.43 -27.06
C VAL A 162 -0.14 3.71 -26.99
N SER A 163 -0.66 4.63 -27.80
CA SER A 163 -2.10 4.93 -27.82
C SER A 163 -2.93 3.71 -28.19
N LYS A 164 -2.46 2.92 -29.16
CA LYS A 164 -3.12 1.67 -29.55
C LYS A 164 -3.22 0.68 -28.38
N PHE A 165 -2.14 0.51 -27.61
CA PHE A 165 -2.19 -0.32 -26.39
C PHE A 165 -3.25 0.18 -25.40
N MET A 166 -3.34 1.50 -25.18
CA MET A 166 -4.35 2.08 -24.29
C MET A 166 -5.78 1.85 -24.82
N GLU A 167 -6.01 2.03 -26.11
CA GLU A 167 -7.30 1.78 -26.79
C GLU A 167 -7.72 0.31 -26.67
N GLU A 168 -6.78 -0.62 -26.88
CA GLU A 168 -7.04 -2.07 -26.78
C GLU A 168 -7.40 -2.51 -25.35
N ASN A 169 -7.02 -1.74 -24.32
CA ASN A 169 -7.28 -2.01 -22.91
C ASN A 169 -8.27 -1.01 -22.28
N GLU A 170 -8.91 -0.15 -23.06
CA GLU A 170 -9.79 0.93 -22.59
C GLU A 170 -10.88 0.41 -21.67
N GLU A 171 -11.62 -0.62 -22.06
CA GLU A 171 -12.70 -1.19 -21.25
C GLU A 171 -12.24 -1.67 -19.89
N GLN A 172 -11.05 -2.28 -19.81
CA GLN A 172 -10.51 -2.77 -18.55
C GLN A 172 -9.99 -1.62 -17.67
N LEU A 173 -9.33 -0.63 -18.25
CA LEU A 173 -8.86 0.58 -17.57
C LEU A 173 -10.03 1.38 -17.00
N ASP A 174 -11.08 1.59 -17.80
CA ASP A 174 -12.29 2.31 -17.39
C ASP A 174 -13.01 1.58 -16.25
N ARG A 175 -13.16 0.26 -16.35
CA ARG A 175 -13.76 -0.54 -15.28
C ARG A 175 -12.97 -0.41 -13.98
N ILE A 176 -11.64 -0.58 -14.02
CA ILE A 176 -10.79 -0.45 -12.82
C ILE A 176 -10.93 0.94 -12.21
N TYR A 177 -10.90 1.99 -13.03
CA TYR A 177 -11.05 3.36 -12.57
C TYR A 177 -12.44 3.61 -11.95
N ASP A 178 -13.50 3.18 -12.61
CA ASP A 178 -14.87 3.35 -12.12
C ASP A 178 -15.11 2.60 -10.80
N ASP A 179 -14.60 1.37 -10.69
CA ASP A 179 -14.68 0.59 -9.46
C ASP A 179 -13.85 1.23 -8.33
N MET A 180 -12.67 1.80 -8.63
CA MET A 180 -11.86 2.54 -7.67
C MET A 180 -12.61 3.79 -7.15
N VAL A 181 -13.25 4.55 -8.03
CA VAL A 181 -14.06 5.72 -7.66
C VAL A 181 -15.24 5.30 -6.78
N LYS A 182 -15.95 4.22 -7.13
CA LYS A 182 -17.07 3.70 -6.34
C LYS A 182 -16.64 3.27 -4.92
N VAL A 183 -15.48 2.62 -4.79
CA VAL A 183 -14.94 2.22 -3.48
C VAL A 183 -14.63 3.44 -2.63
N ARG A 184 -13.97 4.45 -3.22
CA ARG A 184 -13.58 5.67 -2.48
C ARG A 184 -14.71 6.64 -2.19
N ALA A 185 -15.85 6.49 -2.84
CA ALA A 185 -17.02 7.35 -2.64
C ALA A 185 -17.95 6.87 -1.51
N LYS A 186 -17.70 5.73 -0.89
CA LYS A 186 -18.45 5.20 0.26
C LYS A 186 -18.05 5.90 1.57
#